data_628680c022c7650d086ec649e740cc82
#
_entry.id   628680c022c7650d086ec649e740cc82
#
_cell.length_a   1.000
_cell.length_b   1.000
_cell.length_c   1.000
_cell.angle_alpha   90.00
_cell.angle_beta   90.00
_cell.angle_gamma   90.00
#
_symmetry.space_group_name_H-M   'P 1'
#
loop_
_entity.id
_entity.type
_entity.pdbx_description
1 polymer ?
#
loop_
_entity_poly.entity_id
_entity_poly.type
_entity_poly.pdbx_seq_one_letter_code
_entity_poly.pdbx_strand_id
1 'polypeptide(L)'
;PPPHTSSAASDVYKRQNVAFKDTDYALLVGSRPRGPGMERKDLLEANAAIFSVQGKALNDNASRDVKVLVVGNPANTNSLIAQRNAPDLDPRNFTAMTRLDHNRAMAQLAQKTGKHVSDVDGLCIWGNHSATQYPDIHRASVDGAQAMSLIDMDWYTGDFIPTVQQRGAAIIEARGASSAASAANAAIDHMRDWALGCDTIAVSYTHLRAHETDTD
;
A
#
# COMPACT_ATOMS: atom_id res chain seq x y z
N PRO A 1 -5.75 15.45 28.43
CA PRO A 1 -4.50 15.96 27.90
C PRO A 1 -4.58 15.93 26.37
N PRO A 2 -4.12 16.97 25.65
CA PRO A 2 -4.09 16.92 24.20
C PRO A 2 -3.19 15.76 23.75
N PRO A 3 -3.49 15.08 22.63
CA PRO A 3 -2.64 14.03 22.14
C PRO A 3 -1.26 14.61 21.89
N HIS A 4 -0.24 13.97 22.42
CA HIS A 4 1.14 14.30 22.15
C HIS A 4 1.40 14.02 20.68
N THR A 5 1.26 15.05 19.82
CA THR A 5 1.81 15.02 18.48
C THR A 5 3.32 14.96 18.63
N SER A 6 3.96 13.90 18.16
CA SER A 6 5.42 13.83 18.20
C SER A 6 5.96 15.05 17.43
N SER A 7 7.01 15.66 17.94
CA SER A 7 7.67 16.82 17.31
C SER A 7 8.05 16.53 15.85
N ALA A 8 8.44 15.30 15.55
CA ALA A 8 8.75 14.84 14.19
C ALA A 8 7.56 14.92 13.22
N ALA A 9 6.35 14.51 13.63
CA ALA A 9 5.16 14.62 12.79
C ALA A 9 4.81 16.09 12.49
N SER A 10 4.99 17.01 13.46
CA SER A 10 4.81 18.45 13.24
C SER A 10 5.83 19.02 12.26
N ASP A 11 7.06 18.53 12.27
CA ASP A 11 8.12 18.99 11.36
C ASP A 11 7.90 18.53 9.93
N VAL A 12 7.36 17.33 9.70
CA VAL A 12 6.99 16.84 8.35
C VAL A 12 6.02 17.80 7.65
N TYR A 13 5.04 18.35 8.36
CA TYR A 13 4.08 19.27 7.75
C TYR A 13 4.58 20.71 7.59
N LYS A 14 5.47 21.16 8.46
CA LYS A 14 5.91 22.56 8.50
C LYS A 14 7.30 22.76 7.91
N ARG A 15 8.17 21.76 7.96
CA ARG A 15 9.58 21.84 7.56
C ARG A 15 10.05 20.55 6.90
N GLN A 16 9.43 20.17 5.80
CA GLN A 16 9.69 18.89 5.12
C GLN A 16 11.17 18.70 4.76
N ASN A 17 11.87 19.75 4.35
CA ASN A 17 13.30 19.68 4.06
C ASN A 17 14.15 19.29 5.28
N VAL A 18 13.72 19.67 6.48
CA VAL A 18 14.39 19.30 7.72
C VAL A 18 14.02 17.86 8.12
N ALA A 19 12.74 17.53 8.00
CA ALA A 19 12.23 16.21 8.38
C ALA A 19 12.78 15.08 7.50
N PHE A 20 13.01 15.36 6.21
CA PHE A 20 13.53 14.37 5.26
C PHE A 20 15.05 14.39 5.09
N LYS A 21 15.74 15.26 5.83
CA LYS A 21 17.21 15.31 5.77
C LYS A 21 17.81 13.96 6.18
N ASP A 22 18.64 13.40 5.29
CA ASP A 22 19.35 12.13 5.48
C ASP A 22 18.43 10.94 5.85
N THR A 23 17.13 11.01 5.44
CA THR A 23 16.14 9.96 5.73
C THR A 23 16.37 8.74 4.85
N ASP A 24 16.44 7.55 5.48
CA ASP A 24 16.53 6.25 4.79
C ASP A 24 15.16 5.58 4.59
N TYR A 25 14.17 5.90 5.43
CA TYR A 25 12.82 5.32 5.36
C TYR A 25 11.77 6.41 5.51
N ALA A 26 10.87 6.53 4.54
CA ALA A 26 9.79 7.49 4.56
C ALA A 26 8.42 6.80 4.39
N LEU A 27 7.51 7.03 5.35
CA LEU A 27 6.13 6.58 5.27
C LEU A 27 5.23 7.79 5.05
N LEU A 28 4.67 7.93 3.84
CA LEU A 28 3.78 9.02 3.45
C LEU A 28 2.31 8.61 3.71
N VAL A 29 1.86 8.80 4.94
CA VAL A 29 0.55 8.35 5.43
C VAL A 29 -0.54 9.40 5.20
N GLY A 30 -0.21 10.67 5.36
CA GLY A 30 -1.16 11.77 5.26
C GLY A 30 -1.64 12.02 3.85
N SER A 31 -2.96 12.07 3.65
CA SER A 31 -3.60 12.50 2.41
C SER A 31 -4.89 13.23 2.73
N ARG A 32 -5.40 14.03 1.78
CA ARG A 32 -6.71 14.65 1.94
C ARG A 32 -7.79 13.59 1.70
N PRO A 33 -8.67 13.32 2.69
CA PRO A 33 -9.78 12.40 2.49
C PRO A 33 -10.85 13.02 1.58
N ARG A 34 -11.64 12.18 0.90
CA ARG A 34 -12.78 12.64 0.12
C ARG A 34 -13.88 13.15 1.06
N GLY A 35 -14.23 14.43 0.93
CA GLY A 35 -15.34 15.05 1.66
C GLY A 35 -16.68 14.91 0.91
N PRO A 36 -17.82 15.13 1.60
CA PRO A 36 -19.12 15.21 0.95
C PRO A 36 -19.13 16.30 -0.15
N GLY A 37 -19.64 15.97 -1.33
CA GLY A 37 -19.72 16.89 -2.46
C GLY A 37 -18.40 17.17 -3.19
N MET A 38 -17.28 16.59 -2.76
CA MET A 38 -15.99 16.76 -3.44
C MET A 38 -15.93 15.90 -4.69
N GLU A 39 -15.63 16.51 -5.83
CA GLU A 39 -15.39 15.79 -7.08
C GLU A 39 -14.05 15.03 -7.04
N ARG A 40 -13.93 14.01 -7.89
CA ARG A 40 -12.68 13.24 -8.00
C ARG A 40 -11.49 14.11 -8.40
N LYS A 41 -11.72 15.09 -9.27
CA LYS A 41 -10.71 16.05 -9.74
C LYS A 41 -10.15 16.89 -8.58
N ASP A 42 -11.04 17.46 -7.75
CA ASP A 42 -10.63 18.30 -6.62
C ASP A 42 -9.78 17.52 -5.61
N LEU A 43 -10.16 16.25 -5.37
CA LEU A 43 -9.40 15.34 -4.51
C LEU A 43 -8.01 15.07 -5.07
N LEU A 44 -7.92 14.83 -6.38
CA LEU A 44 -6.64 14.58 -7.06
C LEU A 44 -5.74 15.82 -7.00
N GLU A 45 -6.28 17.02 -7.28
CA GLU A 45 -5.52 18.26 -7.23
C GLU A 45 -4.99 18.57 -5.81
N ALA A 46 -5.84 18.39 -4.79
CA ALA A 46 -5.44 18.60 -3.40
C ALA A 46 -4.34 17.64 -2.95
N ASN A 47 -4.42 16.36 -3.33
CA ASN A 47 -3.39 15.38 -3.02
C ASN A 47 -2.14 15.59 -3.87
N ALA A 48 -2.27 15.97 -5.13
CA ALA A 48 -1.13 16.29 -5.99
C ALA A 48 -0.27 17.42 -5.40
N ALA A 49 -0.90 18.46 -4.84
CA ALA A 49 -0.19 19.55 -4.16
C ALA A 49 0.61 19.06 -2.94
N ILE A 50 0.09 18.09 -2.19
CA ILE A 50 0.78 17.50 -1.02
C ILE A 50 1.97 16.65 -1.48
N PHE A 51 1.74 15.69 -2.37
CA PHE A 51 2.73 14.68 -2.73
C PHE A 51 3.82 15.21 -3.69
N SER A 52 3.54 16.26 -4.48
CA SER A 52 4.57 16.94 -5.27
C SER A 52 5.60 17.64 -4.38
N VAL A 53 5.14 18.34 -3.35
CA VAL A 53 6.04 19.02 -2.39
C VAL A 53 6.85 18.00 -1.57
N GLN A 54 6.21 16.89 -1.14
CA GLN A 54 6.91 15.81 -0.43
C GLN A 54 7.93 15.11 -1.33
N GLY A 55 7.59 14.81 -2.58
CA GLY A 55 8.50 14.21 -3.55
C GLY A 55 9.73 15.08 -3.79
N LYS A 56 9.52 16.38 -4.00
CA LYS A 56 10.64 17.33 -4.15
C LYS A 56 11.51 17.40 -2.89
N ALA A 57 10.92 17.46 -1.72
CA ALA A 57 11.66 17.51 -0.47
C ALA A 57 12.49 16.24 -0.22
N LEU A 58 11.96 15.06 -0.58
CA LEU A 58 12.70 13.80 -0.56
C LEU A 58 13.86 13.83 -1.54
N ASN A 59 13.62 14.29 -2.78
CA ASN A 59 14.65 14.41 -3.81
C ASN A 59 15.84 15.24 -3.33
N ASP A 60 15.55 16.38 -2.72
CA ASP A 60 16.55 17.37 -2.36
C ASP A 60 17.31 17.01 -1.07
N ASN A 61 16.74 16.19 -0.19
CA ASN A 61 17.25 16.05 1.18
C ASN A 61 17.42 14.60 1.67
N ALA A 62 16.72 13.62 1.11
CA ALA A 62 16.78 12.25 1.60
C ALA A 62 18.05 11.52 1.12
N SER A 63 18.36 10.41 1.79
CA SER A 63 19.34 9.43 1.32
C SER A 63 19.02 8.98 -0.11
N ARG A 64 20.04 8.75 -0.94
CA ARG A 64 19.83 8.28 -2.33
C ARG A 64 19.14 6.91 -2.39
N ASP A 65 19.29 6.10 -1.36
CA ASP A 65 18.70 4.78 -1.22
C ASP A 65 17.42 4.77 -0.39
N VAL A 66 16.83 5.95 -0.14
CA VAL A 66 15.60 6.09 0.66
C VAL A 66 14.50 5.16 0.15
N LYS A 67 13.84 4.44 1.04
CA LYS A 67 12.67 3.61 0.75
C LYS A 67 11.40 4.38 1.12
N VAL A 68 10.59 4.69 0.12
CA VAL A 68 9.39 5.51 0.26
C VAL A 68 8.14 4.66 0.11
N LEU A 69 7.38 4.52 1.20
CA LEU A 69 6.10 3.83 1.20
C LEU A 69 4.95 4.83 1.27
N VAL A 70 4.13 4.88 0.24
CA VAL A 70 2.92 5.71 0.20
C VAL A 70 1.71 4.90 0.67
N VAL A 71 1.11 5.36 1.76
CA VAL A 71 -0.06 4.76 2.41
C VAL A 71 -1.31 5.62 2.15
N GLY A 72 -1.13 6.94 2.05
CA GLY A 72 -2.23 7.89 1.84
C GLY A 72 -2.94 7.70 0.51
N ASN A 73 -4.27 7.55 0.55
CA ASN A 73 -5.09 7.30 -0.65
C ASN A 73 -5.37 8.58 -1.46
N PRO A 74 -5.46 8.44 -2.81
CA PRO A 74 -5.25 7.23 -3.62
C PRO A 74 -3.76 6.84 -3.75
N ALA A 75 -3.37 5.74 -3.11
CA ALA A 75 -1.97 5.41 -2.85
C ALA A 75 -1.11 5.31 -4.13
N ASN A 76 -1.61 4.64 -5.17
CA ASN A 76 -0.86 4.49 -6.42
C ASN A 76 -0.63 5.83 -7.13
N THR A 77 -1.67 6.67 -7.23
CA THR A 77 -1.57 8.01 -7.84
C THR A 77 -0.62 8.91 -7.04
N ASN A 78 -0.76 8.91 -5.71
CA ASN A 78 0.08 9.72 -4.83
C ASN A 78 1.55 9.27 -4.88
N SER A 79 1.80 7.97 -4.97
CA SER A 79 3.15 7.42 -5.14
C SER A 79 3.77 7.85 -6.47
N LEU A 80 3.00 7.79 -7.57
CA LEU A 80 3.46 8.27 -8.88
C LEU A 80 3.78 9.76 -8.86
N ILE A 81 2.93 10.58 -8.23
CA ILE A 81 3.17 12.02 -8.12
C ILE A 81 4.44 12.30 -7.31
N ALA A 82 4.63 11.66 -6.16
CA ALA A 82 5.84 11.82 -5.37
C ALA A 82 7.10 11.42 -6.16
N GLN A 83 7.07 10.26 -6.82
CA GLN A 83 8.16 9.75 -7.64
C GLN A 83 8.51 10.68 -8.81
N ARG A 84 7.51 11.22 -9.54
CA ARG A 84 7.73 12.16 -10.65
C ARG A 84 8.32 13.50 -10.19
N ASN A 85 8.15 13.87 -8.93
CA ASN A 85 8.75 15.05 -8.32
C ASN A 85 10.08 14.77 -7.59
N ALA A 86 10.62 13.56 -7.74
CA ALA A 86 11.91 13.14 -7.20
C ALA A 86 12.79 12.52 -8.32
N PRO A 87 13.18 13.29 -9.35
CA PRO A 87 13.83 12.77 -10.56
C PRO A 87 15.23 12.18 -10.32
N ASP A 88 15.90 12.58 -9.23
CA ASP A 88 17.27 12.12 -8.90
C ASP A 88 17.27 10.85 -8.03
N LEU A 89 16.09 10.39 -7.57
CA LEU A 89 15.93 9.15 -6.82
C LEU A 89 15.53 8.00 -7.76
N ASP A 90 15.98 6.78 -7.45
CA ASP A 90 15.56 5.60 -8.22
C ASP A 90 14.02 5.44 -8.11
N PRO A 91 13.30 5.36 -9.24
CA PRO A 91 11.84 5.13 -9.23
C PRO A 91 11.42 3.88 -8.44
N ARG A 92 12.28 2.86 -8.34
CA ARG A 92 12.04 1.64 -7.57
C ARG A 92 12.00 1.86 -6.06
N ASN A 93 12.47 3.02 -5.61
CA ASN A 93 12.40 3.42 -4.20
C ASN A 93 11.02 3.95 -3.79
N PHE A 94 10.06 4.06 -4.72
CA PHE A 94 8.70 4.51 -4.45
C PHE A 94 7.71 3.37 -4.60
N THR A 95 6.97 3.08 -3.54
CA THR A 95 5.97 2.01 -3.51
C THR A 95 4.63 2.52 -2.97
N ALA A 96 3.54 1.94 -3.47
CA ALA A 96 2.20 2.16 -2.95
C ALA A 96 1.76 0.94 -2.12
N MET A 97 1.19 1.16 -0.95
CA MET A 97 0.86 0.08 -0.03
C MET A 97 -0.35 -0.72 -0.49
N THR A 98 -0.14 -1.99 -0.86
CA THR A 98 -1.17 -3.02 -1.03
C THR A 98 -1.02 -4.17 -0.02
N ARG A 99 -0.08 -4.05 0.94
CA ARG A 99 0.18 -5.07 1.96
C ARG A 99 -1.04 -5.37 2.84
N LEU A 100 -1.89 -4.39 3.09
CA LEU A 100 -3.13 -4.62 3.84
C LEU A 100 -4.08 -5.56 3.09
N ASP A 101 -4.22 -5.38 1.79
CA ASP A 101 -5.04 -6.26 0.94
C ASP A 101 -4.44 -7.66 0.85
N HIS A 102 -3.12 -7.73 0.74
CA HIS A 102 -2.37 -9.00 0.78
C HIS A 102 -2.60 -9.75 2.10
N ASN A 103 -2.42 -9.10 3.25
CA ASN A 103 -2.65 -9.72 4.56
C ASN A 103 -4.11 -10.21 4.72
N ARG A 104 -5.07 -9.47 4.19
CA ARG A 104 -6.49 -9.86 4.18
C ARG A 104 -6.76 -11.07 3.29
N ALA A 105 -6.16 -11.11 2.12
CA ALA A 105 -6.28 -12.23 1.19
C ALA A 105 -5.66 -13.50 1.79
N MET A 106 -4.47 -13.41 2.38
CA MET A 106 -3.84 -14.53 3.09
C MET A 106 -4.72 -15.07 4.22
N ALA A 107 -5.32 -14.18 5.02
CA ALA A 107 -6.22 -14.58 6.10
C ALA A 107 -7.48 -15.30 5.59
N GLN A 108 -8.06 -14.88 4.46
CA GLN A 108 -9.21 -15.54 3.86
C GLN A 108 -8.84 -16.95 3.33
N LEU A 109 -7.69 -17.08 2.67
CA LEU A 109 -7.21 -18.36 2.15
C LEU A 109 -6.88 -19.34 3.30
N ALA A 110 -6.19 -18.85 4.34
CA ALA A 110 -5.90 -19.65 5.54
C ALA A 110 -7.18 -20.12 6.23
N GLN A 111 -8.18 -19.26 6.38
CA GLN A 111 -9.48 -19.62 6.95
C GLN A 111 -10.21 -20.68 6.11
N LYS A 112 -10.23 -20.54 4.78
CA LYS A 112 -10.88 -21.52 3.87
C LYS A 112 -10.25 -22.89 3.97
N THR A 113 -8.91 -22.95 4.10
CA THR A 113 -8.15 -24.21 4.15
C THR A 113 -8.01 -24.78 5.58
N GLY A 114 -8.47 -24.07 6.60
CA GLY A 114 -8.33 -24.46 8.02
C GLY A 114 -6.88 -24.47 8.51
N LYS A 115 -6.02 -23.66 7.88
CA LYS A 115 -4.59 -23.54 8.20
C LYS A 115 -4.26 -22.19 8.86
N HIS A 116 -3.06 -22.03 9.38
CA HIS A 116 -2.59 -20.77 9.92
C HIS A 116 -2.13 -19.83 8.78
N VAL A 117 -2.20 -18.51 9.00
CA VAL A 117 -1.80 -17.52 7.99
C VAL A 117 -0.31 -17.61 7.62
N SER A 118 0.54 -18.06 8.54
CA SER A 118 1.98 -18.29 8.28
C SER A 118 2.26 -19.45 7.34
N ASP A 119 1.27 -20.32 7.11
CA ASP A 119 1.40 -21.46 6.20
C ASP A 119 1.07 -21.08 4.75
N VAL A 120 0.62 -19.84 4.53
CA VAL A 120 0.28 -19.29 3.20
C VAL A 120 1.48 -18.56 2.63
N ASP A 121 1.93 -18.96 1.45
CA ASP A 121 3.01 -18.31 0.72
C ASP A 121 2.65 -18.10 -0.76
N GLY A 122 3.33 -17.16 -1.43
CA GLY A 122 3.25 -16.94 -2.88
C GLY A 122 1.96 -16.30 -3.38
N LEU A 123 1.08 -15.81 -2.48
CA LEU A 123 -0.10 -15.03 -2.86
C LEU A 123 0.29 -13.63 -3.34
N CYS A 124 -0.31 -13.17 -4.43
CA CYS A 124 -0.04 -11.85 -5.02
C CYS A 124 -1.30 -10.99 -5.12
N ILE A 125 -1.16 -9.68 -4.94
CA ILE A 125 -2.20 -8.71 -5.27
C ILE A 125 -1.74 -7.93 -6.49
N TRP A 126 -2.49 -8.02 -7.60
CA TRP A 126 -2.23 -7.29 -8.82
C TRP A 126 -3.13 -6.06 -8.93
N GLY A 127 -2.61 -5.03 -9.58
CA GLY A 127 -3.35 -3.80 -9.86
C GLY A 127 -3.30 -2.75 -8.75
N ASN A 128 -4.13 -1.72 -8.91
CA ASN A 128 -4.19 -0.60 -7.98
C ASN A 128 -4.92 -0.98 -6.69
N HIS A 129 -4.59 -0.29 -5.60
CA HIS A 129 -5.36 -0.36 -4.35
C HIS A 129 -6.78 0.21 -4.56
N SER A 130 -7.67 -0.62 -5.10
CA SER A 130 -9.05 -0.29 -5.46
C SER A 130 -9.90 -1.56 -5.50
N ALA A 131 -11.21 -1.40 -5.74
CA ALA A 131 -12.14 -2.53 -5.92
C ALA A 131 -11.88 -3.36 -7.20
N THR A 132 -10.88 -2.99 -8.02
CA THR A 132 -10.46 -3.74 -9.22
C THR A 132 -9.17 -4.52 -9.02
N GLN A 133 -8.59 -4.51 -7.82
CA GLN A 133 -7.43 -5.32 -7.49
C GLN A 133 -7.74 -6.81 -7.66
N TYR A 134 -6.73 -7.58 -8.04
CA TYR A 134 -6.87 -9.01 -8.27
C TYR A 134 -5.99 -9.82 -7.30
N PRO A 135 -6.57 -10.51 -6.32
CA PRO A 135 -5.85 -11.41 -5.44
C PRO A 135 -5.58 -12.74 -6.17
N ASP A 136 -4.34 -12.95 -6.55
CA ASP A 136 -3.88 -14.10 -7.34
C ASP A 136 -3.30 -15.18 -6.43
N ILE A 137 -3.89 -16.38 -6.47
CA ILE A 137 -3.45 -17.56 -5.73
C ILE A 137 -2.90 -18.68 -6.63
N HIS A 138 -2.74 -18.46 -7.93
CA HIS A 138 -2.30 -19.49 -8.85
C HIS A 138 -0.90 -20.04 -8.54
N ARG A 139 -0.05 -19.20 -7.95
CA ARG A 139 1.29 -19.58 -7.48
C ARG A 139 1.37 -19.74 -5.96
N ALA A 140 0.26 -19.51 -5.26
CA ALA A 140 0.24 -19.64 -3.82
C ALA A 140 0.28 -21.09 -3.38
N SER A 141 0.89 -21.31 -2.23
CA SER A 141 0.85 -22.57 -1.49
C SER A 141 0.30 -22.37 -0.09
N VAL A 142 -0.27 -23.43 0.46
CA VAL A 142 -0.72 -23.49 1.85
C VAL A 142 -0.17 -24.77 2.46
N ASP A 143 0.69 -24.63 3.47
CA ASP A 143 1.37 -25.79 4.10
C ASP A 143 2.11 -26.67 3.05
N GLY A 144 2.75 -25.99 2.05
CA GLY A 144 3.47 -26.62 0.96
C GLY A 144 2.62 -27.21 -0.18
N ALA A 145 1.31 -27.30 -0.03
CA ALA A 145 0.40 -27.74 -1.10
C ALA A 145 -0.06 -26.56 -1.97
N GLN A 146 -0.21 -26.77 -3.28
CA GLN A 146 -0.72 -25.71 -4.16
C GLN A 146 -2.11 -25.25 -3.75
N ALA A 147 -2.30 -23.95 -3.55
CA ALA A 147 -3.57 -23.39 -3.08
C ALA A 147 -4.76 -23.74 -3.97
N MET A 148 -4.58 -23.73 -5.30
CA MET A 148 -5.61 -24.10 -6.27
C MET A 148 -6.09 -25.55 -6.17
N SER A 149 -5.31 -26.44 -5.57
CA SER A 149 -5.73 -27.83 -5.33
C SER A 149 -6.55 -28.02 -4.04
N LEU A 150 -6.59 -27.00 -3.19
CA LEU A 150 -7.23 -27.03 -1.87
C LEU A 150 -8.58 -26.29 -1.84
N ILE A 151 -8.93 -25.60 -2.91
CA ILE A 151 -10.15 -24.78 -3.00
C ILE A 151 -10.90 -25.09 -4.30
N ASP A 152 -12.16 -24.74 -4.37
CA ASP A 152 -12.95 -24.80 -5.59
C ASP A 152 -12.98 -23.46 -6.32
N MET A 153 -13.15 -23.50 -7.64
CA MET A 153 -13.17 -22.32 -8.50
C MET A 153 -14.37 -21.41 -8.22
N ASP A 154 -15.50 -21.97 -7.83
CA ASP A 154 -16.70 -21.19 -7.50
C ASP A 154 -16.46 -20.32 -6.27
N TRP A 155 -15.84 -20.89 -5.25
CA TRP A 155 -15.41 -20.09 -4.08
C TRP A 155 -14.36 -19.04 -4.46
N TYR A 156 -13.36 -19.40 -5.26
CA TYR A 156 -12.30 -18.47 -5.65
C TYR A 156 -12.87 -17.23 -6.38
N THR A 157 -13.70 -17.47 -7.38
CA THR A 157 -14.25 -16.39 -8.23
C THR A 157 -15.48 -15.71 -7.64
N GLY A 158 -16.34 -16.46 -6.94
CA GLY A 158 -17.61 -15.97 -6.41
C GLY A 158 -17.52 -15.34 -5.01
N ASP A 159 -16.58 -15.83 -4.17
CA ASP A 159 -16.47 -15.39 -2.78
C ASP A 159 -15.14 -14.68 -2.49
N PHE A 160 -14.02 -15.33 -2.78
CA PHE A 160 -12.69 -14.86 -2.37
C PHE A 160 -12.32 -13.53 -3.04
N ILE A 161 -12.34 -13.47 -4.37
CA ILE A 161 -11.98 -12.25 -5.11
C ILE A 161 -12.87 -11.08 -4.70
N PRO A 162 -14.23 -11.17 -4.73
CA PRO A 162 -15.09 -10.08 -4.33
C PRO A 162 -14.90 -9.67 -2.86
N THR A 163 -14.69 -10.63 -1.94
CA THR A 163 -14.47 -10.35 -0.52
C THR A 163 -13.20 -9.52 -0.31
N VAL A 164 -12.10 -9.88 -0.94
CA VAL A 164 -10.84 -9.13 -0.85
C VAL A 164 -10.99 -7.73 -1.45
N GLN A 165 -11.60 -7.62 -2.63
CA GLN A 165 -11.83 -6.36 -3.32
C GLN A 165 -12.68 -5.36 -2.54
N GLN A 166 -13.72 -5.86 -1.84
CA GLN A 166 -14.71 -5.03 -1.14
C GLN A 166 -14.44 -4.88 0.36
N ARG A 167 -13.39 -5.54 0.89
CA ARG A 167 -13.13 -5.56 2.33
C ARG A 167 -13.00 -4.18 2.96
N GLY A 168 -12.39 -3.24 2.26
CA GLY A 168 -12.27 -1.85 2.74
C GLY A 168 -13.63 -1.18 2.94
N ALA A 169 -14.52 -1.29 1.97
CA ALA A 169 -15.87 -0.75 2.03
C ALA A 169 -16.70 -1.40 3.15
N ALA A 170 -16.65 -2.72 3.29
CA ALA A 170 -17.33 -3.45 4.33
C ALA A 170 -16.89 -3.04 5.76
N ILE A 171 -15.60 -2.73 5.94
CA ILE A 171 -15.10 -2.24 7.24
C ILE A 171 -15.61 -0.83 7.52
N ILE A 172 -15.64 0.05 6.53
CA ILE A 172 -16.19 1.42 6.69
C ILE A 172 -17.67 1.36 7.03
N GLU A 173 -18.44 0.50 6.37
CA GLU A 173 -19.86 0.29 6.66
C GLU A 173 -20.07 -0.19 8.09
N ALA A 174 -19.31 -1.17 8.53
CA ALA A 174 -19.46 -1.76 9.88
C ALA A 174 -18.99 -0.85 11.02
N ARG A 175 -17.98 0.02 10.79
CA ARG A 175 -17.31 0.81 11.84
C ARG A 175 -17.56 2.32 11.74
N GLY A 176 -18.10 2.81 10.63
CA GLY A 176 -18.19 4.24 10.33
C GLY A 176 -16.83 4.90 10.04
N ALA A 177 -15.73 4.13 9.98
CA ALA A 177 -14.37 4.63 9.72
C ALA A 177 -13.52 3.56 9.05
N SER A 178 -12.50 4.00 8.29
CA SER A 178 -11.52 3.11 7.67
C SER A 178 -10.64 2.39 8.70
N SER A 179 -9.97 1.32 8.26
CA SER A 179 -8.98 0.61 9.08
C SER A 179 -7.84 1.54 9.46
N ALA A 180 -7.42 1.52 10.72
CA ALA A 180 -6.26 2.26 11.21
C ALA A 180 -5.16 1.31 11.70
N ALA A 181 -5.41 0.52 12.75
CA ALA A 181 -4.40 -0.36 13.34
C ALA A 181 -3.90 -1.44 12.36
N SER A 182 -4.81 -2.08 11.60
CA SER A 182 -4.41 -3.07 10.59
C SER A 182 -3.66 -2.45 9.41
N ALA A 183 -3.96 -1.21 9.03
CA ALA A 183 -3.21 -0.48 8.03
C ALA A 183 -1.79 -0.12 8.52
N ALA A 184 -1.68 0.32 9.78
CA ALA A 184 -0.39 0.59 10.41
C ALA A 184 0.47 -0.67 10.50
N ASN A 185 -0.10 -1.80 10.93
CA ASN A 185 0.60 -3.08 10.95
C ASN A 185 1.08 -3.50 9.56
N ALA A 186 0.23 -3.38 8.54
CA ALA A 186 0.60 -3.71 7.17
C ALA A 186 1.73 -2.80 6.63
N ALA A 187 1.75 -1.52 6.99
CA ALA A 187 2.84 -0.61 6.63
C ALA A 187 4.17 -1.00 7.31
N ILE A 188 4.11 -1.42 8.58
CA ILE A 188 5.28 -1.92 9.32
C ILE A 188 5.80 -3.21 8.69
N ASP A 189 4.92 -4.18 8.40
CA ASP A 189 5.28 -5.43 7.74
C ASP A 189 5.93 -5.18 6.38
N HIS A 190 5.36 -4.27 5.57
CA HIS A 190 5.92 -3.89 4.28
C HIS A 190 7.34 -3.33 4.42
N MET A 191 7.52 -2.34 5.29
CA MET A 191 8.84 -1.71 5.48
C MET A 191 9.87 -2.68 6.08
N ARG A 192 9.45 -3.54 7.01
CA ARG A 192 10.33 -4.57 7.58
C ARG A 192 10.85 -5.52 6.51
N ASP A 193 9.95 -6.08 5.70
CA ASP A 193 10.32 -7.04 4.67
C ASP A 193 11.18 -6.38 3.58
N TRP A 194 10.92 -5.11 3.26
CA TRP A 194 11.72 -4.36 2.30
C TRP A 194 13.10 -3.98 2.84
N ALA A 195 13.21 -3.63 4.11
CA ALA A 195 14.46 -3.21 4.73
C ALA A 195 15.37 -4.38 5.09
N LEU A 196 14.80 -5.48 5.59
CA LEU A 196 15.53 -6.63 6.13
C LEU A 196 15.58 -7.80 5.14
N GLY A 197 14.81 -7.78 4.07
CA GLY A 197 14.55 -8.92 3.21
C GLY A 197 13.52 -9.87 3.79
N CYS A 198 12.98 -10.75 2.94
CA CYS A 198 12.10 -11.85 3.34
C CYS A 198 12.38 -13.06 2.46
N ASP A 199 12.20 -14.25 3.02
CA ASP A 199 12.40 -15.53 2.32
C ASP A 199 11.18 -15.95 1.50
N THR A 200 10.06 -15.24 1.65
CA THR A 200 8.80 -15.49 0.97
C THR A 200 8.50 -14.42 -0.08
N ILE A 201 7.68 -14.76 -1.07
CA ILE A 201 7.17 -13.78 -2.04
C ILE A 201 6.10 -12.95 -1.33
N ALA A 202 6.51 -11.80 -0.78
CA ALA A 202 5.58 -10.81 -0.26
C ALA A 202 5.33 -9.75 -1.33
N VAL A 203 4.28 -9.91 -2.14
CA VAL A 203 3.86 -8.85 -3.07
C VAL A 203 3.08 -7.81 -2.29
N SER A 204 3.76 -6.74 -1.97
CA SER A 204 3.24 -5.69 -1.12
C SER A 204 3.26 -4.31 -1.74
N TYR A 205 3.66 -4.18 -3.01
CA TYR A 205 3.75 -2.91 -3.70
C TYR A 205 3.40 -3.03 -5.19
N THR A 206 2.97 -1.94 -5.78
CA THR A 206 2.76 -1.83 -7.22
C THR A 206 3.95 -1.11 -7.84
N HIS A 207 4.64 -1.73 -8.78
CA HIS A 207 5.63 -1.05 -9.61
C HIS A 207 4.94 -0.06 -10.54
N LEU A 208 5.26 1.22 -10.40
CA LEU A 208 4.63 2.29 -11.17
C LEU A 208 5.01 2.28 -12.66
N ARG A 209 6.00 1.48 -13.07
CA ARG A 209 6.46 1.35 -14.46
C ARG A 209 5.57 0.49 -15.36
N ALA A 210 4.66 -0.31 -14.82
CA ALA A 210 3.88 -1.26 -15.62
C ALA A 210 2.88 -0.60 -16.60
N HIS A 211 2.70 0.71 -16.55
CA HIS A 211 1.78 1.45 -17.41
C HIS A 211 2.46 2.38 -18.44
N GLU A 212 3.78 2.34 -18.57
CA GLU A 212 4.50 3.18 -19.54
C GLU A 212 4.83 2.48 -20.86
N THR A 213 4.44 1.22 -21.05
CA THR A 213 4.88 0.45 -22.23
C THR A 213 3.85 0.26 -23.34
N ASP A 214 2.66 0.84 -23.23
CA ASP A 214 1.61 0.66 -24.25
C ASP A 214 1.11 2.00 -24.82
N THR A 215 2.02 2.82 -25.32
CA THR A 215 1.71 3.87 -26.31
C THR A 215 2.88 4.01 -27.28
N ASP A 216 2.94 3.09 -28.24
CA ASP A 216 3.48 3.29 -29.58
C ASP A 216 2.50 2.72 -30.60
#